data_02de64c467ad97772b4a5344c9b968e7
#
_entry.id   02de64c467ad97772b4a5344c9b968e7
#
_cell.length_a   1.000
_cell.length_b   1.000
_cell.length_c   1.000
_cell.angle_alpha   90.00
_cell.angle_beta   90.00
_cell.angle_gamma   90.00
#
_symmetry.space_group_name_H-M   'P 1'
#
loop_
_entity.id
_entity.type
_entity.pdbx_description
1 polymer ?
#
loop_
_entity_poly.entity_id
_entity_poly.type
_entity_poly.pdbx_seq_one_letter_code
_entity_poly.pdbx_strand_id
1 'polypeptide(L)'
;MKKLLTFIMACVISLGATAQISEKAFEKWHQNKYSMFIHFGLYSELGGVWEGNPVTRGYSEQIQSFAGIFSDWYGDTALRFNPTLFDADAIVSLAKEAGMRSIIITTKHHDGFCMFRTATTDYNSYDATPGKRDFIKEM
;
A
#
# COMPACT_ATOMS: atom_id res chain seq x y z
N MET A 1 45.90 -3.81 18.41
CA MET A 1 46.07 -3.43 16.99
C MET A 1 45.27 -4.28 16.04
N LYS A 2 45.36 -5.64 16.03
CA LYS A 2 44.60 -6.49 15.09
C LYS A 2 43.07 -6.30 15.16
N LYS A 3 42.47 -6.20 16.37
CA LYS A 3 41.01 -5.99 16.54
C LYS A 3 40.53 -4.61 16.04
N LEU A 4 41.36 -3.58 16.19
CA LEU A 4 41.05 -2.23 15.69
C LEU A 4 41.08 -2.18 14.15
N LEU A 5 42.03 -2.89 13.55
CA LEU A 5 42.15 -2.98 12.08
C LEU A 5 40.96 -3.72 11.48
N THR A 6 40.48 -4.81 12.13
CA THR A 6 39.29 -5.56 11.72
C THR A 6 38.02 -4.73 11.80
N PHE A 7 37.89 -3.90 12.84
CA PHE A 7 36.72 -3.02 13.00
C PHE A 7 36.71 -1.90 11.94
N ILE A 8 37.85 -1.29 11.66
CA ILE A 8 37.98 -0.26 10.62
C ILE A 8 37.65 -0.86 9.24
N MET A 9 38.13 -2.07 8.94
CA MET A 9 37.85 -2.75 7.68
C MET A 9 36.37 -3.11 7.53
N ALA A 10 35.69 -3.54 8.60
CA ALA A 10 34.26 -3.78 8.61
C ALA A 10 33.45 -2.50 8.38
N CYS A 11 33.83 -1.38 8.99
CA CYS A 11 33.18 -0.07 8.78
C CYS A 11 33.37 0.46 7.35
N VAL A 12 34.54 0.23 6.73
CA VAL A 12 34.79 0.67 5.33
C VAL A 12 33.97 -0.16 4.34
N ILE A 13 33.73 -1.46 4.62
CA ILE A 13 32.89 -2.32 3.77
C ILE A 13 31.41 -1.91 3.89
N SER A 14 30.94 -1.49 5.07
CA SER A 14 29.57 -1.04 5.26
C SER A 14 29.25 0.32 4.61
N LEU A 15 30.24 1.18 4.41
CA LEU A 15 30.08 2.46 3.73
C LEU A 15 30.01 2.35 2.19
N GLY A 16 30.35 1.19 1.63
CA GLY A 16 30.31 0.95 0.18
C GLY A 16 29.04 0.26 -0.34
N ALA A 17 28.13 -0.16 0.54
CA ALA A 17 26.87 -0.79 0.15
C ALA A 17 25.79 0.26 -0.18
N THR A 18 26.02 1.09 -1.19
CA THR A 18 24.94 1.84 -1.82
C THR A 18 24.15 0.88 -2.69
N ALA A 19 22.86 0.69 -2.37
CA ALA A 19 21.95 -0.04 -3.24
C ALA A 19 21.80 0.75 -4.55
N GLN A 20 22.64 0.47 -5.52
CA GLN A 20 22.64 1.11 -6.81
C GLN A 20 21.68 0.35 -7.72
N ILE A 21 20.60 1.02 -8.13
CA ILE A 21 19.70 0.50 -9.16
C ILE A 21 20.53 0.36 -10.46
N SER A 22 20.47 -0.80 -11.12
CA SER A 22 21.15 -0.97 -12.40
C SER A 22 20.56 0.00 -13.44
N GLU A 23 21.39 0.54 -14.33
CA GLU A 23 20.95 1.40 -15.44
C GLU A 23 19.81 0.76 -16.26
N LYS A 24 19.89 -0.54 -16.52
CA LYS A 24 18.85 -1.31 -17.21
C LYS A 24 17.53 -1.34 -16.46
N ALA A 25 17.56 -1.47 -15.12
CA ALA A 25 16.36 -1.46 -14.30
C ALA A 25 15.74 -0.06 -14.24
N PHE A 26 16.57 0.98 -14.14
CA PHE A 26 16.14 2.37 -14.17
C PHE A 26 15.51 2.73 -15.52
N GLU A 27 16.13 2.37 -16.64
CA GLU A 27 15.60 2.62 -17.98
C GLU A 27 14.25 1.90 -18.20
N LYS A 28 14.16 0.63 -17.78
CA LYS A 28 12.90 -0.13 -17.82
C LYS A 28 11.79 0.58 -17.03
N TRP A 29 12.10 1.07 -15.83
CA TRP A 29 11.15 1.82 -15.02
C TRP A 29 10.77 3.15 -15.68
N HIS A 30 11.75 3.88 -16.21
CA HIS A 30 11.55 5.17 -16.88
C HIS A 30 10.67 5.07 -18.13
N GLN A 31 10.63 3.90 -18.78
CA GLN A 31 9.75 3.63 -19.93
C GLN A 31 8.29 3.38 -19.54
N ASN A 32 7.99 3.13 -18.25
CA ASN A 32 6.63 2.95 -17.76
C ASN A 32 5.93 4.31 -17.54
N LYS A 33 5.75 5.08 -18.61
CA LYS A 33 5.25 6.47 -18.54
C LYS A 33 3.75 6.60 -18.33
N TYR A 34 2.99 5.53 -18.57
CA TYR A 34 1.53 5.51 -18.46
C TYR A 34 1.11 4.34 -17.60
N SER A 35 0.60 4.65 -16.42
CA SER A 35 0.27 3.66 -15.39
C SER A 35 -1.11 3.92 -14.82
N MET A 36 -1.82 2.86 -14.43
CA MET A 36 -3.00 2.96 -13.59
C MET A 36 -2.56 3.20 -12.14
N PHE A 37 -3.12 4.21 -11.48
CA PHE A 37 -2.88 4.45 -10.06
C PHE A 37 -4.16 4.18 -9.29
N ILE A 38 -4.10 3.25 -8.33
CA ILE A 38 -5.25 2.78 -7.55
C ILE A 38 -5.03 3.12 -6.07
N HIS A 39 -5.94 3.91 -5.51
CA HIS A 39 -6.12 4.04 -4.07
C HIS A 39 -7.24 3.09 -3.63
N PHE A 40 -6.89 2.09 -2.81
CA PHE A 40 -7.83 1.10 -2.32
C PHE A 40 -7.49 0.69 -0.89
N GLY A 41 -8.44 0.81 0.03
CA GLY A 41 -8.26 0.57 1.46
C GLY A 41 -9.56 0.72 2.24
N LEU A 42 -9.50 0.73 3.58
CA LEU A 42 -10.70 0.90 4.44
C LEU A 42 -11.47 2.18 4.12
N TYR A 43 -10.77 3.24 3.74
CA TYR A 43 -11.39 4.52 3.32
C TYR A 43 -12.32 4.36 2.11
N SER A 44 -12.13 3.33 1.29
CA SER A 44 -13.02 3.04 0.14
C SER A 44 -14.41 2.57 0.60
N GLU A 45 -14.49 1.89 1.74
CA GLU A 45 -15.75 1.48 2.38
C GLU A 45 -16.55 2.70 2.85
N LEU A 46 -15.87 3.73 3.30
CA LEU A 46 -16.50 4.93 3.85
C LEU A 46 -17.02 5.89 2.78
N GLY A 47 -16.46 5.85 1.55
CA GLY A 47 -16.92 6.68 0.45
C GLY A 47 -16.94 8.18 0.72
N GLY A 48 -16.08 8.70 1.60
CA GLY A 48 -16.03 10.10 1.99
C GLY A 48 -17.07 10.52 3.03
N VAL A 49 -17.76 9.57 3.66
CA VAL A 49 -18.82 9.84 4.66
C VAL A 49 -18.45 9.19 5.99
N TRP A 50 -18.61 9.93 7.10
CA TRP A 50 -18.46 9.39 8.44
C TRP A 50 -19.73 9.71 9.28
N GLU A 51 -20.32 8.67 9.89
CA GLU A 51 -21.57 8.78 10.69
C GLU A 51 -22.69 9.57 9.98
N GLY A 52 -22.84 9.33 8.67
CA GLY A 52 -23.85 9.99 7.84
C GLY A 52 -23.51 11.42 7.40
N ASN A 53 -22.36 11.96 7.80
CA ASN A 53 -21.92 13.29 7.45
C ASN A 53 -20.82 13.27 6.39
N PRO A 54 -20.95 13.99 5.26
CA PRO A 54 -19.89 14.13 4.27
C PRO A 54 -18.65 14.79 4.87
N VAL A 55 -17.49 14.22 4.62
CA VAL A 55 -16.19 14.79 4.98
C VAL A 55 -15.66 15.57 3.78
N THR A 56 -15.77 16.89 3.82
CA THR A 56 -15.50 17.78 2.67
C THR A 56 -14.07 18.32 2.64
N ARG A 57 -13.23 17.93 3.60
CA ARG A 57 -11.82 18.33 3.67
C ARG A 57 -10.91 17.15 3.34
N GLY A 58 -9.79 17.42 2.65
CA GLY A 58 -8.81 16.42 2.28
C GLY A 58 -9.32 15.45 1.21
N TYR A 59 -8.69 14.31 1.14
CA TYR A 59 -9.02 13.22 0.21
C TYR A 59 -9.55 12.01 0.99
N SER A 60 -10.26 11.10 0.30
CA SER A 60 -10.90 9.93 0.93
C SER A 60 -9.93 9.08 1.75
N GLU A 61 -8.70 8.89 1.28
CA GLU A 61 -7.66 8.12 1.97
C GLU A 61 -7.12 8.80 3.24
N GLN A 62 -7.50 10.05 3.47
CA GLN A 62 -7.15 10.84 4.65
C GLN A 62 -8.34 11.05 5.59
N ILE A 63 -9.48 10.39 5.32
CA ILE A 63 -10.74 10.62 6.04
C ILE A 63 -10.59 10.47 7.56
N GLN A 64 -9.80 9.51 8.03
CA GLN A 64 -9.54 9.30 9.45
C GLN A 64 -9.04 10.59 10.12
N SER A 65 -8.06 11.25 9.52
CA SER A 65 -7.44 12.46 10.05
C SER A 65 -8.36 13.68 9.94
N PHE A 66 -9.00 13.86 8.77
CA PHE A 66 -9.81 15.05 8.51
C PHE A 66 -11.17 15.04 9.21
N ALA A 67 -11.71 13.86 9.49
CA ALA A 67 -12.92 13.73 10.32
C ALA A 67 -12.60 13.56 11.82
N GLY A 68 -11.31 13.48 12.19
CA GLY A 68 -10.90 13.35 13.60
C GLY A 68 -11.32 12.00 14.20
N ILE A 69 -11.32 10.92 13.42
CA ILE A 69 -11.79 9.61 13.86
C ILE A 69 -10.71 8.94 14.71
N PHE A 70 -11.06 8.52 15.91
CA PHE A 70 -10.15 7.74 16.76
C PHE A 70 -9.77 6.43 16.08
N SER A 71 -8.53 5.99 16.25
CA SER A 71 -7.98 4.82 15.56
C SER A 71 -8.77 3.55 15.81
N ASP A 72 -9.28 3.35 17.04
CA ASP A 72 -10.07 2.17 17.39
C ASP A 72 -11.40 2.15 16.60
N TRP A 73 -12.10 3.29 16.55
CA TRP A 73 -13.36 3.40 15.81
C TRP A 73 -13.17 3.29 14.29
N TYR A 74 -12.08 3.86 13.80
CA TYR A 74 -11.74 3.69 12.38
C TYR A 74 -11.38 2.23 12.08
N GLY A 75 -10.64 1.57 12.98
CA GLY A 75 -10.27 0.16 12.88
C GLY A 75 -11.46 -0.78 12.76
N ASP A 76 -12.57 -0.48 13.44
CA ASP A 76 -13.81 -1.26 13.35
C ASP A 76 -14.40 -1.29 11.92
N THR A 77 -14.00 -0.37 11.05
CA THR A 77 -14.36 -0.41 9.62
C THR A 77 -13.88 -1.71 8.95
N ALA A 78 -12.77 -2.29 9.41
CA ALA A 78 -12.27 -3.56 8.91
C ALA A 78 -13.26 -4.72 9.09
N LEU A 79 -14.06 -4.70 10.16
CA LEU A 79 -15.05 -5.76 10.48
C LEU A 79 -16.16 -5.88 9.43
N ARG A 80 -16.39 -4.84 8.64
CA ARG A 80 -17.39 -4.80 7.55
C ARG A 80 -16.78 -4.69 6.17
N PHE A 81 -15.47 -4.44 6.06
CA PHE A 81 -14.77 -4.34 4.79
C PHE A 81 -14.73 -5.69 4.08
N ASN A 82 -15.61 -5.86 3.11
CA ASN A 82 -15.76 -7.10 2.35
C ASN A 82 -16.05 -6.83 0.87
N PRO A 83 -15.08 -6.35 0.09
CA PRO A 83 -15.24 -5.99 -1.32
C PRO A 83 -15.34 -7.25 -2.19
N THR A 84 -16.51 -7.89 -2.22
CA THR A 84 -16.77 -9.13 -2.94
C THR A 84 -16.67 -9.00 -4.46
N LEU A 85 -16.79 -7.77 -4.99
CA LEU A 85 -16.70 -7.46 -6.42
C LEU A 85 -15.28 -7.08 -6.87
N PHE A 86 -14.29 -7.14 -5.96
CA PHE A 86 -12.90 -6.93 -6.37
C PHE A 86 -12.44 -8.05 -7.29
N ASP A 87 -12.09 -7.69 -8.51
CA ASP A 87 -11.66 -8.58 -9.59
C ASP A 87 -10.34 -8.07 -10.17
N ALA A 88 -9.23 -8.72 -9.79
CA ALA A 88 -7.89 -8.35 -10.22
C ALA A 88 -7.71 -8.52 -11.74
N ASP A 89 -8.25 -9.59 -12.32
CA ASP A 89 -8.16 -9.85 -13.76
C ASP A 89 -8.88 -8.78 -14.57
N ALA A 90 -10.07 -8.35 -14.13
CA ALA A 90 -10.80 -7.26 -14.78
C ALA A 90 -10.04 -5.92 -14.70
N ILE A 91 -9.43 -5.61 -13.55
CA ILE A 91 -8.62 -4.39 -13.37
C ILE A 91 -7.40 -4.40 -14.28
N VAL A 92 -6.67 -5.51 -14.32
CA VAL A 92 -5.47 -5.66 -15.16
C VAL A 92 -5.83 -5.62 -16.65
N SER A 93 -6.93 -6.26 -17.05
CA SER A 93 -7.42 -6.24 -18.42
C SER A 93 -7.76 -4.82 -18.87
N LEU A 94 -8.47 -4.06 -18.04
CA LEU A 94 -8.80 -2.65 -18.30
C LEU A 94 -7.53 -1.80 -18.47
N ALA A 95 -6.54 -1.96 -17.58
CA ALA A 95 -5.27 -1.25 -17.69
C ALA A 95 -4.54 -1.58 -19.01
N LYS A 96 -4.53 -2.85 -19.39
CA LYS A 96 -3.92 -3.33 -20.65
C LYS A 96 -4.63 -2.79 -21.86
N GLU A 97 -5.96 -2.82 -21.91
CA GLU A 97 -6.79 -2.29 -22.99
C GLU A 97 -6.60 -0.77 -23.17
N ALA A 98 -6.43 -0.05 -22.04
CA ALA A 98 -6.11 1.38 -22.04
C ALA A 98 -4.66 1.69 -22.46
N GLY A 99 -3.84 0.68 -22.77
CA GLY A 99 -2.44 0.85 -23.16
C GLY A 99 -1.50 1.20 -22.01
N MET A 100 -1.92 1.00 -20.76
CA MET A 100 -1.09 1.24 -19.59
C MET A 100 0.03 0.20 -19.47
N ARG A 101 1.16 0.61 -18.92
CA ARG A 101 2.39 -0.20 -18.83
C ARG A 101 2.62 -0.81 -17.47
N SER A 102 1.97 -0.27 -16.44
CA SER A 102 2.06 -0.75 -15.06
C SER A 102 0.85 -0.33 -14.25
N ILE A 103 0.70 -0.96 -13.10
CA ILE A 103 -0.29 -0.59 -12.07
C ILE A 103 0.49 -0.20 -10.83
N ILE A 104 0.10 0.91 -10.22
CA ILE A 104 0.59 1.39 -8.94
C ILE A 104 -0.60 1.32 -7.99
N ILE A 105 -0.49 0.51 -6.94
CA ILE A 105 -1.57 0.35 -5.96
C ILE A 105 -1.07 0.67 -4.55
N THR A 106 -1.89 1.35 -3.77
CA THR A 106 -1.58 1.60 -2.36
C THR A 106 -1.71 0.29 -1.56
N THR A 107 -0.59 -0.23 -1.10
CA THR A 107 -0.57 -1.47 -0.29
C THR A 107 -0.82 -1.19 1.19
N LYS A 108 -0.52 0.02 1.64
CA LYS A 108 -0.75 0.56 2.98
C LYS A 108 -0.81 2.08 2.87
N HIS A 109 -1.75 2.73 3.54
CA HIS A 109 -1.92 4.18 3.44
C HIS A 109 -1.82 4.86 4.82
N HIS A 110 -2.34 6.10 4.96
CA HIS A 110 -2.27 6.92 6.17
C HIS A 110 -2.90 6.25 7.40
N ASP A 111 -3.93 5.43 7.20
CA ASP A 111 -4.64 4.69 8.25
C ASP A 111 -3.84 3.50 8.81
N GLY A 112 -2.72 3.16 8.18
CA GLY A 112 -1.88 2.04 8.61
C GLY A 112 -2.42 0.65 8.28
N PHE A 113 -3.59 0.55 7.62
CA PHE A 113 -4.17 -0.74 7.21
C PHE A 113 -3.41 -1.34 6.04
N CYS A 114 -3.03 -2.62 6.15
CA CYS A 114 -2.31 -3.34 5.11
C CYS A 114 -3.29 -4.10 4.22
N MET A 115 -3.25 -3.87 2.89
CA MET A 115 -4.08 -4.55 1.91
C MET A 115 -3.55 -5.94 1.53
N PHE A 116 -2.60 -6.46 2.29
CA PHE A 116 -1.96 -7.76 2.12
C PHE A 116 -1.72 -8.43 3.47
N ARG A 117 -1.63 -9.76 3.47
CA ARG A 117 -1.29 -10.52 4.67
C ARG A 117 0.16 -10.28 5.06
N THR A 118 0.40 -9.92 6.31
CA THR A 118 1.73 -9.66 6.86
C THR A 118 1.88 -10.24 8.26
N ALA A 119 3.11 -10.64 8.60
CA ALA A 119 3.44 -11.12 9.94
C ALA A 119 3.76 -9.99 10.93
N THR A 120 3.76 -8.72 10.49
CA THR A 120 4.16 -7.59 11.32
C THR A 120 2.99 -6.93 12.06
N THR A 121 1.74 -7.21 11.63
CA THR A 121 0.52 -6.69 12.25
C THR A 121 -0.69 -7.49 11.81
N ASP A 122 -1.68 -7.67 12.69
CA ASP A 122 -2.97 -8.26 12.35
C ASP A 122 -3.93 -7.23 11.73
N TYR A 123 -3.56 -5.94 11.72
CA TYR A 123 -4.31 -4.87 11.08
C TYR A 123 -4.10 -4.90 9.57
N ASN A 124 -4.64 -5.95 8.95
CA ASN A 124 -4.51 -6.23 7.52
C ASN A 124 -5.77 -6.88 6.93
N SER A 125 -5.89 -6.87 5.61
CA SER A 125 -7.07 -7.34 4.87
C SER A 125 -7.36 -8.83 5.03
N TYR A 126 -6.38 -9.64 5.42
CA TYR A 126 -6.57 -11.06 5.63
C TYR A 126 -7.01 -11.37 7.06
N ASP A 127 -6.36 -10.80 8.07
CA ASP A 127 -6.60 -11.17 9.47
C ASP A 127 -7.76 -10.38 10.10
N ALA A 128 -7.93 -9.09 9.74
CA ALA A 128 -8.90 -8.18 10.35
C ALA A 128 -10.27 -8.13 9.63
N THR A 129 -10.41 -8.71 8.43
CA THR A 129 -11.66 -8.59 7.66
C THR A 129 -12.42 -9.91 7.54
N PRO A 130 -13.75 -9.88 7.33
CA PRO A 130 -14.54 -11.09 7.16
C PRO A 130 -14.16 -11.88 5.89
N GLY A 131 -13.73 -11.19 4.82
CA GLY A 131 -13.39 -11.78 3.54
C GLY A 131 -12.07 -12.54 3.52
N LYS A 132 -11.16 -12.25 4.46
CA LYS A 132 -9.84 -12.88 4.59
C LYS A 132 -9.06 -12.95 3.25
N ARG A 133 -9.03 -11.83 2.53
CA ARG A 133 -8.41 -11.72 1.22
C ARG A 133 -7.08 -10.98 1.30
N ASP A 134 -6.12 -11.41 0.49
CA ASP A 134 -4.86 -10.73 0.26
C ASP A 134 -4.91 -10.07 -1.14
N PHE A 135 -5.40 -8.83 -1.18
CA PHE A 135 -5.65 -8.13 -2.44
C PHE A 135 -4.39 -7.87 -3.25
N ILE A 136 -3.25 -7.74 -2.59
CA ILE A 136 -1.98 -7.51 -3.29
C ILE A 136 -1.45 -8.81 -3.91
N LYS A 137 -1.70 -9.94 -3.28
CA LYS A 137 -1.37 -11.24 -3.85
C LYS A 137 -2.28 -11.63 -5.02
N GLU A 138 -3.51 -11.15 -5.03
CA GLU A 138 -4.47 -11.39 -6.11
C GLU A 138 -4.17 -10.56 -7.36
N MET A 139 -3.57 -9.33 -7.20
CA MET A 139 -3.09 -8.46 -8.27
C MET A 139 -1.76 -8.94 -8.87
#